data_18b57ba1f90433bb03491ea1d0c51cf9
#
_entry.id   18b57ba1f90433bb03491ea1d0c51cf9
#
_cell.length_a   1.000
_cell.length_b   1.000
_cell.length_c   1.000
_cell.angle_alpha   90.00
_cell.angle_beta   90.00
_cell.angle_gamma   90.00
#
_symmetry.space_group_name_H-M   'P 1'
#
loop_
_entity.id
_entity.type
_entity.pdbx_description
1 polymer ?
#
loop_
_entity_poly.entity_id
_entity_poly.type
_entity_poly.pdbx_seq_one_letter_code
_entity_poly.pdbx_strand_id
1 'polypeptide(L)'
;MVEPAVAPEIPSGGGPLVFVDHLDRPVLTDVDHHHLARVRRIRDGDAIIVGDGAGGWRPARMAGASPEVTGEVVRVARPATAVGVAFALVKGTKPELVVQKLTELGVDSICPFEAARSVVRWDAAKAGAAHERLQKVAREAAMQSRQAWLPTVEAVTGFTAIAARAGACLADRGGAPPSLERPTILVGPEGGWDDAERAADLPTVALSPGVLRAETAAIVAGALLVALRAGCVSERGS
;
A
#
# COMPACT_ATOMS: atom_id res chain seq x y z
N MET A 1 -31.48 -1.51 12.48
CA MET A 1 -30.03 -1.68 12.30
C MET A 1 -29.84 -2.40 10.99
N VAL A 2 -29.38 -1.70 9.95
CA VAL A 2 -28.96 -2.34 8.68
C VAL A 2 -27.57 -2.88 8.97
N GLU A 3 -27.42 -4.21 8.91
CA GLU A 3 -26.10 -4.84 8.93
C GLU A 3 -25.25 -4.18 7.83
N PRO A 4 -24.03 -3.70 8.11
CA PRO A 4 -23.18 -3.18 7.04
C PRO A 4 -22.97 -4.32 6.04
N ALA A 5 -23.38 -4.11 4.79
CA ALA A 5 -23.13 -5.07 3.72
C ALA A 5 -21.62 -5.29 3.66
N VAL A 6 -21.17 -6.50 3.99
CA VAL A 6 -19.76 -6.88 3.87
C VAL A 6 -19.37 -6.63 2.43
N ALA A 7 -18.42 -5.71 2.21
CA ALA A 7 -17.92 -5.45 0.87
C ALA A 7 -17.43 -6.77 0.26
N PRO A 8 -17.67 -7.00 -1.06
CA PRO A 8 -17.27 -8.26 -1.70
C PRO A 8 -15.74 -8.38 -1.72
N GLU A 9 -15.20 -9.14 -0.79
CA GLU A 9 -13.78 -9.42 -0.69
C GLU A 9 -13.36 -10.54 -1.66
N ILE A 10 -12.09 -10.55 -2.05
CA ILE A 10 -11.53 -11.68 -2.79
C ILE A 10 -11.48 -12.89 -1.84
N PRO A 11 -12.17 -14.00 -2.12
CA PRO A 11 -12.30 -15.12 -1.20
C PRO A 11 -10.95 -15.78 -0.93
N SER A 12 -10.74 -16.26 0.29
CA SER A 12 -9.55 -17.02 0.68
C SER A 12 -9.40 -18.35 -0.07
N GLY A 13 -10.52 -18.96 -0.48
CA GLY A 13 -10.58 -20.07 -1.42
C GLY A 13 -10.52 -19.62 -2.89
N GLY A 14 -10.51 -20.56 -3.84
CA GLY A 14 -10.54 -20.26 -5.27
C GLY A 14 -9.16 -20.05 -5.93
N GLY A 15 -8.08 -20.42 -5.24
CA GLY A 15 -6.72 -20.36 -5.78
C GLY A 15 -6.01 -19.04 -5.56
N PRO A 16 -4.78 -18.86 -6.07
CA PRO A 16 -4.00 -17.62 -5.96
C PRO A 16 -4.62 -16.49 -6.78
N LEU A 17 -4.47 -15.26 -6.29
CA LEU A 17 -4.76 -14.05 -7.05
C LEU A 17 -3.57 -13.71 -7.96
N VAL A 18 -3.87 -13.31 -9.19
CA VAL A 18 -2.91 -12.72 -10.13
C VAL A 18 -3.55 -11.52 -10.84
N PHE A 19 -2.78 -10.46 -11.03
CA PHE A 19 -3.29 -9.28 -11.75
C PHE A 19 -3.07 -9.43 -13.25
N VAL A 20 -4.05 -8.95 -14.01
CA VAL A 20 -4.09 -8.95 -15.49
C VAL A 20 -4.59 -7.59 -15.99
N ASP A 21 -4.25 -7.24 -17.23
CA ASP A 21 -4.69 -5.97 -17.82
C ASP A 21 -6.19 -5.97 -18.17
N HIS A 22 -6.73 -7.13 -18.54
CA HIS A 22 -8.12 -7.27 -18.96
C HIS A 22 -8.80 -8.48 -18.34
N LEU A 23 -9.84 -8.26 -17.54
CA LEU A 23 -10.58 -9.33 -16.86
C LEU A 23 -11.33 -10.24 -17.83
N ASP A 24 -11.83 -9.73 -18.96
CA ASP A 24 -12.60 -10.51 -19.94
C ASP A 24 -11.70 -11.38 -20.83
N ARG A 25 -10.46 -10.99 -21.01
CA ARG A 25 -9.45 -11.72 -21.78
C ARG A 25 -8.13 -11.73 -21.03
N PRO A 26 -8.08 -12.45 -19.90
CA PRO A 26 -6.88 -12.45 -19.05
C PRO A 26 -5.70 -13.08 -19.80
N VAL A 27 -4.57 -12.37 -19.77
CA VAL A 27 -3.29 -12.87 -20.26
C VAL A 27 -2.28 -12.67 -19.14
N LEU A 28 -1.60 -13.74 -18.76
CA LEU A 28 -0.53 -13.70 -17.76
C LEU A 28 0.75 -13.18 -18.41
N THR A 29 1.51 -12.38 -17.67
CA THR A 29 2.90 -12.11 -18.05
C THR A 29 3.73 -13.39 -17.94
N ASP A 30 4.86 -13.48 -18.65
CA ASP A 30 5.77 -14.61 -18.54
C ASP A 30 6.25 -14.82 -17.10
N VAL A 31 6.44 -13.73 -16.36
CA VAL A 31 6.84 -13.76 -14.94
C VAL A 31 5.74 -14.37 -14.07
N ASP A 32 4.50 -13.93 -14.24
CA ASP A 32 3.37 -14.45 -13.46
C ASP A 32 3.05 -15.91 -13.81
N HIS A 33 3.08 -16.26 -15.10
CA HIS A 33 2.91 -17.63 -15.55
C HIS A 33 3.98 -18.53 -14.93
N HIS A 34 5.26 -18.14 -15.01
CA HIS A 34 6.36 -18.90 -14.41
C HIS A 34 6.18 -19.02 -12.88
N HIS A 35 5.81 -17.92 -12.20
CA HIS A 35 5.58 -17.93 -10.75
C HIS A 35 4.45 -18.90 -10.36
N LEU A 36 3.30 -18.84 -11.04
CA LEU A 36 2.19 -19.75 -10.78
C LEU A 36 2.57 -21.20 -11.04
N ALA A 37 3.13 -21.51 -12.20
CA ALA A 37 3.44 -22.87 -12.60
C ALA A 37 4.60 -23.49 -11.80
N ARG A 38 5.69 -22.73 -11.58
CA ARG A 38 6.92 -23.29 -10.98
C ARG A 38 7.00 -23.12 -9.47
N VAL A 39 6.64 -21.94 -8.96
CA VAL A 39 6.75 -21.64 -7.53
C VAL A 39 5.50 -22.13 -6.78
N ARG A 40 4.32 -21.80 -7.29
CA ARG A 40 3.03 -22.17 -6.68
C ARG A 40 2.56 -23.56 -7.11
N ARG A 41 3.18 -24.15 -8.13
CA ARG A 41 2.87 -25.47 -8.68
C ARG A 41 1.42 -25.62 -9.18
N ILE A 42 0.85 -24.53 -9.66
CA ILE A 42 -0.48 -24.48 -10.27
C ILE A 42 -0.41 -25.16 -11.65
N ARG A 43 -1.38 -26.03 -11.93
CA ARG A 43 -1.48 -26.77 -13.19
C ARG A 43 -2.67 -26.27 -13.99
N ASP A 44 -2.69 -26.60 -15.29
CA ASP A 44 -3.87 -26.33 -16.12
C ASP A 44 -5.11 -27.02 -15.50
N GLY A 45 -6.21 -26.27 -15.46
CA GLY A 45 -7.45 -26.67 -14.79
C GLY A 45 -7.54 -26.26 -13.32
N ASP A 46 -6.44 -25.92 -12.64
CA ASP A 46 -6.48 -25.45 -11.25
C ASP A 46 -7.15 -24.07 -11.16
N ALA A 47 -7.88 -23.87 -10.05
CA ALA A 47 -8.54 -22.61 -9.80
C ALA A 47 -7.53 -21.49 -9.50
N ILE A 48 -7.76 -20.34 -10.09
CA ILE A 48 -7.06 -19.08 -9.82
C ILE A 48 -8.08 -17.93 -9.79
N ILE A 49 -7.66 -16.80 -9.29
CA ILE A 49 -8.44 -15.56 -9.33
C ILE A 49 -7.66 -14.56 -10.17
N VAL A 50 -8.31 -13.92 -11.14
CA VAL A 50 -7.74 -12.82 -11.91
C VAL A 50 -8.32 -11.50 -11.41
N GLY A 51 -7.47 -10.50 -11.22
CA GLY A 51 -7.83 -9.15 -10.77
C GLY A 51 -7.25 -8.08 -11.69
N ASP A 52 -7.86 -6.90 -11.74
CA ASP A 52 -7.36 -5.75 -12.51
C ASP A 52 -6.55 -4.75 -11.66
N GLY A 53 -6.44 -4.99 -10.35
CA GLY A 53 -5.81 -4.05 -9.41
C GLY A 53 -6.56 -2.73 -9.25
N ALA A 54 -7.73 -2.60 -9.85
CA ALA A 54 -8.61 -1.44 -9.82
C ALA A 54 -10.00 -1.78 -9.23
N GLY A 55 -10.03 -2.75 -8.33
CA GLY A 55 -11.22 -3.20 -7.62
C GLY A 55 -12.00 -4.30 -8.32
N GLY A 56 -11.65 -4.68 -9.54
CA GLY A 56 -12.29 -5.76 -10.26
C GLY A 56 -11.56 -7.09 -10.07
N TRP A 57 -12.31 -8.16 -9.91
CA TRP A 57 -11.77 -9.51 -9.92
C TRP A 57 -12.82 -10.53 -10.39
N ARG A 58 -12.38 -11.71 -10.81
CA ARG A 58 -13.25 -12.83 -11.16
C ARG A 58 -12.55 -14.18 -11.02
N PRO A 59 -13.31 -15.27 -10.81
CA PRO A 59 -12.73 -16.62 -10.83
C PRO A 59 -12.31 -17.03 -12.25
N ALA A 60 -11.25 -17.80 -12.32
CA ALA A 60 -10.71 -18.36 -13.56
C ALA A 60 -10.05 -19.73 -13.28
N ARG A 61 -9.67 -20.42 -14.33
CA ARG A 61 -8.82 -21.63 -14.29
C ARG A 61 -7.56 -21.39 -15.08
N MET A 62 -6.46 -21.97 -14.59
CA MET A 62 -5.21 -21.94 -15.32
C MET A 62 -5.36 -22.67 -16.66
N ALA A 63 -4.93 -22.04 -17.74
CA ALA A 63 -4.91 -22.61 -19.09
C ALA A 63 -3.71 -21.99 -19.85
N GLY A 64 -2.51 -22.48 -19.54
CA GLY A 64 -1.27 -21.86 -20.01
C GLY A 64 -1.17 -20.40 -19.62
N ALA A 65 -0.77 -19.54 -20.57
CA ALA A 65 -0.65 -18.08 -20.36
C ALA A 65 -1.98 -17.33 -20.48
N SER A 66 -3.07 -17.98 -20.91
CA SER A 66 -4.38 -17.35 -21.11
C SER A 66 -5.44 -18.04 -20.23
N PRO A 67 -5.58 -17.63 -18.97
CA PRO A 67 -6.55 -18.23 -18.06
C PRO A 67 -7.96 -18.23 -18.61
N GLU A 68 -8.69 -19.31 -18.40
CA GLU A 68 -10.08 -19.47 -18.77
C GLU A 68 -10.97 -18.90 -17.66
N VAL A 69 -11.79 -17.90 -17.97
CA VAL A 69 -12.71 -17.27 -17.02
C VAL A 69 -13.89 -18.19 -16.71
N THR A 70 -14.27 -18.31 -15.44
CA THR A 70 -15.30 -19.26 -14.99
C THR A 70 -16.44 -18.61 -14.21
N GLY A 71 -16.40 -17.31 -13.95
CA GLY A 71 -17.44 -16.60 -13.22
C GLY A 71 -17.53 -15.12 -13.63
N GLU A 72 -18.53 -14.42 -13.09
CA GLU A 72 -18.75 -13.02 -13.36
C GLU A 72 -17.70 -12.12 -12.69
N VAL A 73 -17.58 -10.89 -13.21
CA VAL A 73 -16.73 -9.86 -12.61
C VAL A 73 -17.40 -9.34 -11.34
N VAL A 74 -16.66 -9.41 -10.24
CA VAL A 74 -17.02 -8.79 -8.97
C VAL A 74 -16.29 -7.47 -8.83
N ARG A 75 -16.99 -6.42 -8.38
CA ARG A 75 -16.42 -5.09 -8.14
C ARG A 75 -16.39 -4.77 -6.66
N VAL A 76 -15.21 -4.48 -6.14
CA VAL A 76 -14.98 -4.01 -4.77
C VAL A 76 -14.98 -2.49 -4.79
N ALA A 77 -15.88 -1.86 -4.06
CA ALA A 77 -15.91 -0.41 -3.96
C ALA A 77 -14.61 0.12 -3.32
N ARG A 78 -14.13 1.26 -3.83
CA ARG A 78 -13.02 1.94 -3.17
C ARG A 78 -13.50 2.53 -1.84
N PRO A 79 -12.71 2.45 -0.76
CA PRO A 79 -13.05 3.10 0.50
C PRO A 79 -13.30 4.60 0.30
N ALA A 80 -14.28 5.17 1.02
CA ALA A 80 -14.65 6.58 0.90
C ALA A 80 -13.50 7.53 1.25
N THR A 81 -12.69 7.15 2.24
CA THR A 81 -11.49 7.91 2.62
C THR A 81 -10.24 7.15 2.19
N ALA A 82 -9.50 7.72 1.25
CA ALA A 82 -8.19 7.20 0.89
C ALA A 82 -7.17 7.55 1.99
N VAL A 83 -6.33 6.58 2.36
CA VAL A 83 -5.28 6.77 3.36
C VAL A 83 -3.90 6.63 2.73
N GLY A 84 -2.97 7.48 3.15
CA GLY A 84 -1.62 7.55 2.60
C GLY A 84 -0.53 7.55 3.68
N VAL A 85 0.60 6.96 3.35
CA VAL A 85 1.82 7.05 4.17
C VAL A 85 2.97 7.51 3.29
N ALA A 86 3.56 8.64 3.67
CA ALA A 86 4.84 9.06 3.13
C ALA A 86 5.94 8.74 4.15
N PHE A 87 7.06 8.20 3.68
CA PHE A 87 8.17 7.86 4.57
C PHE A 87 9.50 8.35 4.01
N ALA A 88 10.33 8.91 4.90
CA ALA A 88 11.66 9.34 4.54
C ALA A 88 12.52 8.14 4.11
N LEU A 89 13.37 8.32 3.09
CA LEU A 89 14.23 7.25 2.59
C LEU A 89 15.10 6.67 3.69
N VAL A 90 15.04 5.36 3.84
CA VAL A 90 15.81 4.56 4.80
C VAL A 90 16.82 3.65 4.09
N LYS A 91 17.83 3.17 4.82
CA LYS A 91 18.92 2.35 4.24
C LYS A 91 18.50 0.91 3.94
N GLY A 92 19.20 0.30 2.98
CA GLY A 92 19.09 -1.13 2.68
C GLY A 92 17.78 -1.50 2.00
N THR A 93 17.22 -2.64 2.36
CA THR A 93 15.94 -3.19 1.85
C THR A 93 14.73 -2.76 2.68
N LYS A 94 14.88 -1.78 3.55
CA LYS A 94 13.79 -1.27 4.40
C LYS A 94 12.67 -0.59 3.61
N PRO A 95 12.94 0.15 2.50
CA PRO A 95 11.86 0.69 1.67
C PRO A 95 10.92 -0.39 1.11
N GLU A 96 11.49 -1.52 0.66
CA GLU A 96 10.72 -2.67 0.18
C GLU A 96 9.84 -3.27 1.28
N LEU A 97 10.40 -3.42 2.49
CA LEU A 97 9.64 -3.90 3.65
C LEU A 97 8.46 -2.96 3.97
N VAL A 98 8.69 -1.64 3.98
CA VAL A 98 7.64 -0.65 4.24
C VAL A 98 6.55 -0.76 3.19
N VAL A 99 6.89 -0.74 1.89
CA VAL A 99 5.93 -0.85 0.80
C VAL A 99 5.15 -2.16 0.88
N GLN A 100 5.84 -3.29 1.12
CA GLN A 100 5.20 -4.58 1.31
C GLN A 100 4.13 -4.53 2.41
N LYS A 101 4.50 -4.05 3.61
CA LYS A 101 3.60 -4.05 4.76
C LYS A 101 2.46 -3.04 4.62
N LEU A 102 2.71 -1.87 4.08
CA LEU A 102 1.65 -0.89 3.82
C LEU A 102 0.64 -1.42 2.78
N THR A 103 1.12 -2.15 1.77
CA THR A 103 0.24 -2.81 0.79
C THR A 103 -0.59 -3.92 1.44
N GLU A 104 0.03 -4.80 2.25
CA GLU A 104 -0.68 -5.86 2.98
C GLU A 104 -1.78 -5.29 3.88
N LEU A 105 -1.55 -4.13 4.49
CA LEU A 105 -2.52 -3.41 5.33
C LEU A 105 -3.66 -2.77 4.51
N GLY A 106 -3.49 -2.54 3.21
CA GLY A 106 -4.48 -1.88 2.36
C GLY A 106 -4.39 -0.35 2.36
N VAL A 107 -3.19 0.22 2.52
CA VAL A 107 -2.92 1.66 2.32
C VAL A 107 -3.06 2.00 0.85
N ASP A 108 -3.70 3.14 0.52
CA ASP A 108 -4.00 3.51 -0.87
C ASP A 108 -2.86 4.22 -1.59
N SER A 109 -2.05 5.01 -0.86
CA SER A 109 -0.93 5.77 -1.41
C SER A 109 0.32 5.62 -0.54
N ILE A 110 1.43 5.27 -1.18
CA ILE A 110 2.74 5.05 -0.52
C ILE A 110 3.77 5.92 -1.23
N CYS A 111 4.37 6.86 -0.50
CA CYS A 111 5.27 7.83 -1.09
C CYS A 111 6.61 7.85 -0.36
N PRO A 112 7.69 7.30 -0.94
CA PRO A 112 9.04 7.55 -0.46
C PRO A 112 9.43 9.01 -0.70
N PHE A 113 10.08 9.67 0.26
CA PHE A 113 10.54 11.05 0.06
C PHE A 113 11.91 11.31 0.65
N GLU A 114 12.55 12.38 0.17
CA GLU A 114 13.80 12.87 0.72
C GLU A 114 13.52 13.95 1.77
N ALA A 115 13.82 13.64 3.02
CA ALA A 115 13.83 14.61 4.12
C ALA A 115 15.22 15.27 4.25
N ALA A 116 15.26 16.45 4.87
CA ALA A 116 16.50 17.21 5.05
C ALA A 116 17.58 16.37 5.77
N ARG A 117 17.22 15.66 6.84
CA ARG A 117 18.10 14.80 7.62
C ARG A 117 18.14 13.34 7.17
N SER A 118 17.62 13.03 5.97
CA SER A 118 17.80 11.70 5.38
C SER A 118 19.25 11.44 5.07
N VAL A 119 19.76 10.31 5.56
CA VAL A 119 21.13 9.84 5.26
C VAL A 119 21.21 9.26 3.84
N VAL A 120 20.08 8.76 3.33
CA VAL A 120 19.98 8.17 1.99
C VAL A 120 19.48 9.22 1.01
N ARG A 121 20.20 9.30 -0.10
CA ARG A 121 19.82 10.09 -1.26
C ARG A 121 19.92 9.22 -2.50
N TRP A 122 18.97 9.36 -3.40
CA TRP A 122 18.99 8.65 -4.67
C TRP A 122 19.16 9.63 -5.83
N ASP A 123 20.12 9.38 -6.69
CA ASP A 123 20.15 10.05 -7.99
C ASP A 123 18.98 9.60 -8.87
N ALA A 124 18.76 10.28 -9.99
CA ALA A 124 17.59 10.04 -10.84
C ALA A 124 17.53 8.59 -11.37
N ALA A 125 18.67 7.99 -11.72
CA ALA A 125 18.75 6.62 -12.24
C ALA A 125 18.36 5.61 -11.14
N LYS A 126 18.91 5.78 -9.94
CA LYS A 126 18.59 4.95 -8.79
C LYS A 126 17.15 5.12 -8.35
N ALA A 127 16.62 6.34 -8.37
CA ALA A 127 15.24 6.63 -8.01
C ALA A 127 14.27 5.94 -8.99
N GLY A 128 14.52 5.96 -10.29
CA GLY A 128 13.72 5.27 -11.30
C GLY A 128 13.72 3.75 -11.09
N ALA A 129 14.92 3.14 -11.00
CA ALA A 129 15.01 1.69 -10.75
C ALA A 129 14.40 1.25 -9.42
N ALA A 130 14.51 2.08 -8.38
CA ALA A 130 13.88 1.83 -7.10
C ALA A 130 12.35 1.92 -7.19
N HIS A 131 11.81 2.90 -7.92
CA HIS A 131 10.37 3.04 -8.12
C HIS A 131 9.76 1.79 -8.78
N GLU A 132 10.35 1.33 -9.90
CA GLU A 132 9.91 0.09 -10.57
C GLU A 132 9.94 -1.11 -9.63
N ARG A 133 11.02 -1.25 -8.84
CA ARG A 133 11.16 -2.33 -7.86
C ARG A 133 10.10 -2.24 -6.76
N LEU A 134 9.81 -1.05 -6.22
CA LEU A 134 8.80 -0.85 -5.19
C LEU A 134 7.38 -1.13 -5.72
N GLN A 135 7.08 -0.75 -6.96
CA GLN A 135 5.81 -1.10 -7.60
C GLN A 135 5.65 -2.61 -7.75
N LYS A 136 6.73 -3.32 -8.12
CA LYS A 136 6.71 -4.79 -8.18
C LYS A 136 6.46 -5.41 -6.80
N VAL A 137 7.12 -4.92 -5.75
CA VAL A 137 6.91 -5.38 -4.37
C VAL A 137 5.45 -5.15 -3.94
N ALA A 138 4.87 -3.99 -4.23
CA ALA A 138 3.46 -3.71 -3.93
C ALA A 138 2.53 -4.68 -4.68
N ARG A 139 2.78 -4.93 -5.97
CA ARG A 139 1.98 -5.87 -6.76
C ARG A 139 2.02 -7.29 -6.18
N GLU A 140 3.20 -7.78 -5.84
CA GLU A 140 3.38 -9.11 -5.23
C GLU A 140 2.71 -9.19 -3.84
N ALA A 141 2.85 -8.14 -3.02
CA ALA A 141 2.21 -8.06 -1.71
C ALA A 141 0.68 -8.03 -1.83
N ALA A 142 0.12 -7.27 -2.77
CA ALA A 142 -1.31 -7.20 -3.00
C ALA A 142 -1.89 -8.54 -3.48
N MET A 143 -1.19 -9.26 -4.36
CA MET A 143 -1.58 -10.61 -4.77
C MET A 143 -1.60 -11.58 -3.58
N GLN A 144 -0.59 -11.52 -2.72
CA GLN A 144 -0.47 -12.39 -1.56
C GLN A 144 -1.55 -12.08 -0.49
N SER A 145 -1.82 -10.81 -0.24
CA SER A 145 -2.81 -10.33 0.75
C SER A 145 -4.22 -10.21 0.19
N ARG A 146 -4.44 -10.59 -1.08
CA ARG A 146 -5.72 -10.58 -1.77
C ARG A 146 -6.39 -9.20 -1.83
N GLN A 147 -5.61 -8.16 -2.01
CA GLN A 147 -6.12 -6.82 -2.20
C GLN A 147 -6.71 -6.68 -3.62
N ALA A 148 -7.97 -6.23 -3.72
CA ALA A 148 -8.58 -5.94 -5.02
C ALA A 148 -8.06 -4.63 -5.63
N TRP A 149 -7.55 -3.73 -4.79
CA TRP A 149 -6.97 -2.45 -5.17
C TRP A 149 -5.46 -2.46 -4.99
N LEU A 150 -4.73 -2.11 -6.04
CA LEU A 150 -3.30 -1.83 -5.93
C LEU A 150 -3.09 -0.45 -5.31
N PRO A 151 -2.18 -0.29 -4.35
CA PRO A 151 -1.80 1.03 -3.88
C PRO A 151 -1.07 1.79 -4.99
N THR A 152 -1.20 3.11 -4.98
CA THR A 152 -0.32 3.96 -5.76
C THR A 152 1.03 4.06 -5.04
N VAL A 153 2.06 3.44 -5.60
CA VAL A 153 3.44 3.65 -5.15
C VAL A 153 4.01 4.79 -5.97
N GLU A 154 4.34 5.89 -5.33
CA GLU A 154 4.81 7.10 -6.00
C GLU A 154 6.33 7.08 -6.22
N ALA A 155 6.79 7.84 -7.20
CA ALA A 155 8.21 8.13 -7.33
C ALA A 155 8.71 8.95 -6.13
N VAL A 156 9.99 8.81 -5.83
CA VAL A 156 10.63 9.65 -4.78
C VAL A 156 10.46 11.13 -5.09
N THR A 157 10.06 11.88 -4.08
CA THR A 157 9.87 13.32 -4.18
C THR A 157 10.50 14.05 -2.97
N GLY A 158 10.50 15.39 -2.99
CA GLY A 158 10.95 16.17 -1.86
C GLY A 158 9.85 16.41 -0.82
N PHE A 159 10.26 16.75 0.41
CA PHE A 159 9.36 17.05 1.53
C PHE A 159 8.27 18.06 1.17
N THR A 160 8.63 19.20 0.55
CA THR A 160 7.69 20.28 0.23
C THR A 160 6.50 19.83 -0.61
N ALA A 161 6.71 18.94 -1.57
CA ALA A 161 5.65 18.45 -2.45
C ALA A 161 4.63 17.59 -1.68
N ILE A 162 5.08 16.85 -0.67
CA ILE A 162 4.20 16.03 0.15
C ILE A 162 3.53 16.84 1.24
N ALA A 163 4.26 17.78 1.85
CA ALA A 163 3.75 18.67 2.87
C ALA A 163 2.58 19.55 2.38
N ALA A 164 2.55 19.86 1.09
CA ALA A 164 1.47 20.63 0.46
C ALA A 164 0.17 19.85 0.23
N ARG A 165 0.12 18.56 0.53
CA ARG A 165 -1.06 17.72 0.30
C ARG A 165 -2.14 18.01 1.35
N ALA A 166 -3.38 18.04 0.91
CA ALA A 166 -4.53 18.15 1.83
C ALA A 166 -4.54 16.99 2.82
N GLY A 167 -4.73 17.28 4.09
CA GLY A 167 -4.75 16.28 5.17
C GLY A 167 -3.39 15.68 5.51
N ALA A 168 -2.28 16.29 5.06
CA ALA A 168 -0.94 15.90 5.48
C ALA A 168 -0.67 16.26 6.94
N CYS A 169 0.02 15.37 7.67
CA CYS A 169 0.48 15.62 9.02
C CYS A 169 1.82 14.90 9.27
N LEU A 170 2.60 15.42 10.22
CA LEU A 170 3.90 14.86 10.59
C LEU A 170 3.75 13.86 11.72
N ALA A 171 4.36 12.68 11.59
CA ALA A 171 4.55 11.79 12.72
C ALA A 171 5.61 12.38 13.65
N ASP A 172 5.21 12.79 14.85
CA ASP A 172 6.12 13.33 15.87
C ASP A 172 5.59 13.00 17.27
N ARG A 173 6.50 12.98 18.25
CA ARG A 173 6.13 12.72 19.66
C ARG A 173 5.31 13.89 20.20
N GLY A 174 4.33 13.57 21.02
CA GLY A 174 3.46 14.60 21.63
C GLY A 174 2.39 15.17 20.68
N GLY A 175 2.30 14.67 19.47
CA GLY A 175 1.22 15.00 18.54
C GLY A 175 -0.13 14.46 19.00
N ALA A 176 -1.20 14.88 18.29
CA ALA A 176 -2.56 14.37 18.49
C ALA A 176 -2.67 12.87 18.10
N PRO A 177 -3.69 12.15 18.53
CA PRO A 177 -3.98 10.82 17.97
C PRO A 177 -4.20 10.91 16.44
N PRO A 178 -3.85 9.86 15.67
CA PRO A 178 -4.20 9.77 14.25
C PRO A 178 -5.72 9.85 14.03
N SER A 179 -6.14 10.53 12.98
CA SER A 179 -7.53 10.63 12.58
C SER A 179 -7.71 10.59 11.06
N LEU A 180 -8.91 10.30 10.58
CA LEU A 180 -9.22 10.30 9.15
C LEU A 180 -9.41 11.71 8.57
N GLU A 181 -9.45 12.74 9.38
CA GLU A 181 -9.36 14.14 8.92
C GLU A 181 -7.98 14.46 8.36
N ARG A 182 -6.97 13.70 8.78
CA ARG A 182 -5.58 13.79 8.34
C ARG A 182 -5.10 12.46 7.81
N PRO A 183 -5.62 12.04 6.63
CA PRO A 183 -5.44 10.69 6.13
C PRO A 183 -4.05 10.43 5.51
N THR A 184 -3.14 11.42 5.51
CA THR A 184 -1.77 11.26 4.99
C THR A 184 -0.75 11.57 6.08
N ILE A 185 -0.06 10.53 6.57
CA ILE A 185 0.96 10.67 7.60
C ILE A 185 2.36 10.63 6.97
N LEU A 186 3.16 11.66 7.27
CA LEU A 186 4.56 11.75 6.89
C LEU A 186 5.43 11.24 8.04
N VAL A 187 6.27 10.25 7.75
CA VAL A 187 7.20 9.65 8.71
C VAL A 187 8.62 10.11 8.39
N GLY A 188 9.22 10.85 9.30
CA GLY A 188 10.56 11.40 9.16
C GLY A 188 11.68 10.36 9.28
N PRO A 189 12.93 10.78 8.97
CA PRO A 189 14.12 9.94 9.13
C PRO A 189 14.47 9.75 10.60
N GLU A 190 15.42 8.85 10.88
CA GLU A 190 15.93 8.61 12.25
C GLU A 190 16.54 9.86 12.88
N GLY A 191 17.03 10.81 12.07
CA GLY A 191 17.53 12.12 12.52
C GLY A 191 16.44 13.12 12.89
N GLY A 192 15.16 12.74 12.75
CA GLY A 192 14.01 13.60 13.01
C GLY A 192 13.84 14.71 11.94
N TRP A 193 12.83 15.52 12.16
CA TRP A 193 12.52 16.69 11.31
C TRP A 193 13.52 17.82 11.55
N ASP A 194 13.90 18.53 10.52
CA ASP A 194 14.68 19.76 10.67
C ASP A 194 13.79 21.00 10.94
N ASP A 195 14.42 22.14 11.16
CA ASP A 195 13.68 23.35 11.53
C ASP A 195 12.85 23.89 10.37
N ALA A 196 13.30 23.75 9.11
CA ALA A 196 12.55 24.17 7.93
C ALA A 196 11.35 23.25 7.67
N GLU A 197 11.50 21.93 7.90
CA GLU A 197 10.40 20.97 7.80
C GLU A 197 9.36 21.21 8.90
N ARG A 198 9.78 21.55 10.12
CA ARG A 198 8.87 21.94 11.21
C ARG A 198 8.16 23.27 10.96
N ALA A 199 8.82 24.21 10.29
CA ALA A 199 8.25 25.50 9.91
C ALA A 199 7.16 25.40 8.82
N ALA A 200 6.95 24.22 8.23
CA ALA A 200 5.81 23.99 7.33
C ALA A 200 4.44 24.02 8.05
N ASP A 201 4.44 24.15 9.36
CA ASP A 201 3.24 24.28 10.23
C ASP A 201 2.19 23.20 10.00
N LEU A 202 2.65 21.98 9.73
CA LEU A 202 1.76 20.82 9.61
C LEU A 202 1.34 20.31 10.99
N PRO A 203 0.09 19.87 11.15
CA PRO A 203 -0.33 19.16 12.35
C PRO A 203 0.58 17.96 12.64
N THR A 204 0.78 17.67 13.91
CA THR A 204 1.56 16.51 14.33
C THR A 204 0.68 15.41 14.90
N VAL A 205 1.05 14.15 14.64
CA VAL A 205 0.37 12.96 15.15
C VAL A 205 1.35 12.05 15.87
N ALA A 206 0.94 11.51 17.02
CA ALA A 206 1.72 10.57 17.80
C ALA A 206 1.32 9.13 17.43
N LEU A 207 2.27 8.33 16.99
CA LEU A 207 2.04 6.93 16.60
C LEU A 207 2.24 5.94 17.76
N SER A 208 3.00 6.33 18.76
CA SER A 208 3.38 5.47 19.89
C SER A 208 3.89 6.34 21.05
N PRO A 209 3.74 5.91 22.31
CA PRO A 209 4.39 6.56 23.44
C PRO A 209 5.92 6.46 23.39
N GLY A 210 6.47 5.42 22.75
CA GLY A 210 7.90 5.19 22.58
C GLY A 210 8.46 5.70 21.27
N VAL A 211 9.79 5.66 21.14
CA VAL A 211 10.49 5.97 19.88
C VAL A 211 10.44 4.75 18.97
N LEU A 212 9.93 4.91 17.76
CA LEU A 212 9.91 3.89 16.72
C LEU A 212 11.07 4.13 15.74
N ARG A 213 11.60 3.07 15.15
CA ARG A 213 12.43 3.19 13.94
C ARG A 213 11.56 3.66 12.79
N ALA A 214 12.14 4.33 11.79
CA ALA A 214 11.39 4.92 10.68
C ALA A 214 10.52 3.88 9.94
N GLU A 215 11.05 2.69 9.64
CA GLU A 215 10.27 1.62 9.02
C GLU A 215 9.09 1.15 9.89
N THR A 216 9.32 1.04 11.20
CA THR A 216 8.26 0.66 12.15
C THR A 216 7.20 1.75 12.24
N ALA A 217 7.61 3.01 12.31
CA ALA A 217 6.70 4.15 12.35
C ALA A 217 5.81 4.22 11.11
N ALA A 218 6.37 3.98 9.91
CA ALA A 218 5.60 3.95 8.67
C ALA A 218 4.54 2.84 8.66
N ILE A 219 4.90 1.64 9.11
CA ILE A 219 3.97 0.51 9.20
C ILE A 219 2.87 0.79 10.23
N VAL A 220 3.22 1.33 11.39
CA VAL A 220 2.26 1.69 12.44
C VAL A 220 1.31 2.80 11.95
N ALA A 221 1.82 3.81 11.25
CA ALA A 221 0.99 4.86 10.66
C ALA A 221 -0.07 4.28 9.72
N GLY A 222 0.34 3.38 8.81
CA GLY A 222 -0.59 2.69 7.91
C GLY A 222 -1.60 1.83 8.67
N ALA A 223 -1.14 1.06 9.64
CA ALA A 223 -2.01 0.19 10.45
C ALA A 223 -3.10 0.99 11.19
N LEU A 224 -2.72 2.12 11.82
CA LEU A 224 -3.67 2.97 12.54
C LEU A 224 -4.70 3.62 11.60
N LEU A 225 -4.26 4.20 10.47
CA LEU A 225 -5.17 4.81 9.49
C LEU A 225 -6.14 3.79 8.90
N VAL A 226 -5.66 2.60 8.53
CA VAL A 226 -6.53 1.55 7.97
C VAL A 226 -7.48 1.00 9.04
N ALA A 227 -7.02 0.81 10.28
CA ALA A 227 -7.87 0.35 11.38
C ALA A 227 -8.98 1.36 11.73
N LEU A 228 -8.67 2.68 11.70
CA LEU A 228 -9.66 3.75 11.84
C LEU A 228 -10.69 3.70 10.70
N ARG A 229 -10.21 3.60 9.45
CA ARG A 229 -11.07 3.52 8.27
C ARG A 229 -11.99 2.31 8.27
N ALA A 230 -11.49 1.17 8.75
CA ALA A 230 -12.27 -0.07 8.88
C ALA A 230 -13.21 -0.10 10.10
N GLY A 231 -13.14 0.93 10.97
CA GLY A 231 -13.90 0.93 12.23
C GLY A 231 -13.42 -0.09 13.27
N CYS A 232 -12.22 -0.69 13.06
CA CYS A 232 -11.61 -1.62 14.02
C CYS A 232 -11.15 -0.90 15.30
N VAL A 233 -10.88 0.40 15.20
CA VAL A 233 -10.57 1.29 16.32
C VAL A 233 -11.37 2.57 16.13
N SER A 234 -11.73 3.24 17.24
CA SER A 234 -12.40 4.54 17.20
C SER A 234 -11.42 5.65 17.51
N GLU A 235 -11.62 6.83 16.90
CA GLU A 235 -11.02 8.07 17.38
C GLU A 235 -11.46 8.27 18.84
N ARG A 236 -10.55 8.70 19.72
CA ARG A 236 -10.96 9.04 21.09
C ARG A 236 -12.00 10.15 20.98
N GLY A 237 -13.21 9.87 21.49
CA GLY A 237 -14.23 10.91 21.63
C GLY A 237 -13.68 12.07 22.45
N SER A 238 -13.83 13.25 21.92
CA SER A 238 -13.60 14.52 22.59
C SER A 238 -14.54 14.70 23.78
#